data_accca7694237d58c5dcba1da51c54a0d
#
_entry.id   accca7694237d58c5dcba1da51c54a0d
#
_cell.length_a   1.000
_cell.length_b   1.000
_cell.length_c   1.000
_cell.angle_alpha   90.00
_cell.angle_beta   90.00
_cell.angle_gamma   90.00
#
_symmetry.space_group_name_H-M   'P 1'
#
loop_
_entity.id
_entity.type
_entity.pdbx_description
1 polymer ?
#
loop_
_entity_poly.entity_id
_entity_poly.type
_entity_poly.pdbx_seq_one_letter_code
_entity_poly.pdbx_strand_id
1 'polypeptide(L)'
;MEVLAASTLPEAETDAERAAIRATAARLLKGLLEEALKKDGSWDAYADIDLPLVGVLAVMERVGAAIDVERLEALGREAQAEVDGLTAQIYELAGEPFNLSSPKQLAHILFEVLELPPVKKNQRGYSTDAKVLTELSAIHPLPDLILRYREFSKIKNTYIDALPRMRAADGRVHTQFNETVTTTGRLSSSDPNLQNIPVRTEFGRQIRSCFVPLRAGELFLSADYSQIELRLLSCMAGDQAMIDGFNSGEDIHTITASQVFGVTPDQVTPQMRRSAKAVNFGIVYGISPFSLSQDIGVSVQQAKEYMDKYFAHYSGVRAYMDGVVEQG
;
A
#
# COMPACT_ATOMS: atom_id res chain seq x y z
N MET A 1 -22.96 24.59 -4.92
CA MET A 1 -23.28 23.64 -6.02
C MET A 1 -23.90 22.42 -5.33
N GLU A 2 -25.23 22.35 -5.31
CA GLU A 2 -25.92 21.14 -4.84
C GLU A 2 -25.66 20.06 -5.87
N VAL A 3 -24.70 19.20 -5.59
CA VAL A 3 -24.52 17.94 -6.28
C VAL A 3 -25.83 17.18 -6.07
N LEU A 4 -26.49 16.75 -7.12
CA LEU A 4 -27.63 15.85 -7.05
C LEU A 4 -27.26 14.69 -6.12
N ALA A 5 -27.73 14.74 -4.88
CA ALA A 5 -27.51 13.65 -3.93
C ALA A 5 -28.09 12.38 -4.54
N ALA A 6 -27.49 11.23 -4.29
CA ALA A 6 -27.99 9.94 -4.76
C ALA A 6 -29.47 9.69 -4.39
N SER A 7 -29.95 10.36 -3.33
CA SER A 7 -31.33 10.38 -2.88
C SER A 7 -32.32 11.11 -3.79
N THR A 8 -31.84 11.85 -4.81
CA THR A 8 -32.71 12.58 -5.78
C THR A 8 -32.86 11.83 -7.11
N LEU A 9 -32.17 10.73 -7.31
CA LEU A 9 -32.33 9.88 -8.47
C LEU A 9 -33.57 9.01 -8.28
N PRO A 10 -34.36 8.73 -9.36
CA PRO A 10 -35.50 7.82 -9.29
C PRO A 10 -35.08 6.46 -8.76
N GLU A 11 -35.94 5.82 -7.96
CA GLU A 11 -35.75 4.42 -7.59
C GLU A 11 -35.83 3.53 -8.83
N ALA A 12 -34.95 2.55 -8.93
CA ALA A 12 -34.87 1.63 -10.04
C ALA A 12 -35.04 0.20 -9.52
N GLU A 13 -35.97 -0.54 -10.14
CA GLU A 13 -36.25 -1.91 -9.78
C GLU A 13 -35.27 -2.91 -10.40
N THR A 14 -34.69 -2.56 -11.54
CA THR A 14 -33.78 -3.43 -12.31
C THR A 14 -32.42 -2.80 -12.52
N ASP A 15 -31.39 -3.62 -12.79
CA ASP A 15 -30.05 -3.16 -13.15
C ASP A 15 -30.03 -2.34 -14.45
N ALA A 16 -30.88 -2.68 -15.40
CA ALA A 16 -31.03 -1.95 -16.65
C ALA A 16 -31.60 -0.53 -16.43
N GLU A 17 -32.57 -0.37 -15.56
CA GLU A 17 -33.12 0.94 -15.18
C GLU A 17 -32.07 1.76 -14.43
N ARG A 18 -31.34 1.17 -13.49
CA ARG A 18 -30.22 1.83 -12.82
C ARG A 18 -29.16 2.35 -13.80
N ALA A 19 -28.79 1.53 -14.78
CA ALA A 19 -27.84 1.93 -15.82
C ALA A 19 -28.37 3.07 -16.68
N ALA A 20 -29.66 3.01 -17.10
CA ALA A 20 -30.30 4.06 -17.89
C ALA A 20 -30.38 5.40 -17.12
N ILE A 21 -30.77 5.36 -15.84
CA ILE A 21 -30.82 6.55 -14.98
C ILE A 21 -29.42 7.17 -14.83
N ARG A 22 -28.39 6.36 -14.56
CA ARG A 22 -27.00 6.83 -14.43
C ARG A 22 -26.48 7.45 -15.73
N ALA A 23 -26.73 6.81 -16.88
CA ALA A 23 -26.32 7.32 -18.18
C ALA A 23 -27.03 8.66 -18.52
N THR A 24 -28.32 8.77 -18.18
CA THR A 24 -29.08 10.01 -18.36
C THR A 24 -28.56 11.14 -17.46
N ALA A 25 -28.33 10.84 -16.19
CA ALA A 25 -27.75 11.80 -15.24
C ALA A 25 -26.35 12.28 -15.69
N ALA A 26 -25.48 11.36 -16.11
CA ALA A 26 -24.16 11.69 -16.64
C ALA A 26 -24.25 12.61 -17.86
N ARG A 27 -25.17 12.34 -18.79
CA ARG A 27 -25.40 13.17 -19.97
C ARG A 27 -25.88 14.60 -19.60
N LEU A 28 -26.79 14.71 -18.64
CA LEU A 28 -27.30 16.02 -18.19
C LEU A 28 -26.24 16.83 -17.43
N LEU A 29 -25.38 16.16 -16.66
CA LEU A 29 -24.33 16.81 -15.88
C LEU A 29 -23.09 17.16 -16.72
N LYS A 30 -22.92 16.55 -17.90
CA LYS A 30 -21.69 16.71 -18.72
C LYS A 30 -21.27 18.17 -18.88
N GLY A 31 -22.16 19.06 -19.32
CA GLY A 31 -21.80 20.46 -19.57
C GLY A 31 -21.38 21.20 -18.30
N LEU A 32 -22.08 20.98 -17.19
CA LEU A 32 -21.75 21.60 -15.91
C LEU A 32 -20.40 21.10 -15.35
N LEU A 33 -20.14 19.82 -15.48
CA LEU A 33 -18.89 19.20 -15.04
C LEU A 33 -17.70 19.64 -15.90
N GLU A 34 -17.91 19.74 -17.23
CA GLU A 34 -16.90 20.24 -18.16
C GLU A 34 -16.50 21.69 -17.83
N GLU A 35 -17.48 22.57 -17.60
CA GLU A 35 -17.22 23.95 -17.18
C GLU A 35 -16.51 24.02 -15.83
N ALA A 36 -16.89 23.17 -14.88
CA ALA A 36 -16.24 23.10 -13.57
C ALA A 36 -14.78 22.66 -13.68
N LEU A 37 -14.47 21.61 -14.45
CA LEU A 37 -13.11 21.13 -14.68
C LEU A 37 -12.23 22.18 -15.40
N LYS A 38 -12.79 22.90 -16.38
CA LYS A 38 -12.07 23.99 -17.04
C LYS A 38 -11.77 25.14 -16.09
N LYS A 39 -12.71 25.49 -15.23
CA LYS A 39 -12.53 26.55 -14.22
C LYS A 39 -11.49 26.15 -13.15
N ASP A 40 -11.45 24.90 -12.80
CA ASP A 40 -10.50 24.34 -11.82
C ASP A 40 -9.09 24.11 -12.42
N GLY A 41 -8.95 24.13 -13.74
CA GLY A 41 -7.70 23.81 -14.44
C GLY A 41 -7.40 22.31 -14.60
N SER A 42 -8.36 21.44 -14.27
CA SER A 42 -8.21 19.97 -14.32
C SER A 42 -8.69 19.36 -15.64
N TRP A 43 -9.20 20.17 -16.59
CA TRP A 43 -9.78 19.69 -17.83
C TRP A 43 -8.80 18.87 -18.68
N ASP A 44 -7.57 19.35 -18.84
CA ASP A 44 -6.57 18.69 -19.69
C ASP A 44 -6.16 17.32 -19.09
N ALA A 45 -5.97 17.25 -17.77
CA ALA A 45 -5.71 15.97 -17.09
C ALA A 45 -6.86 14.97 -17.30
N TYR A 46 -8.10 15.43 -17.13
CA TYR A 46 -9.28 14.58 -17.37
C TYR A 46 -9.39 14.15 -18.85
N ALA A 47 -9.26 15.08 -19.80
CA ALA A 47 -9.49 14.80 -21.21
C ALA A 47 -8.38 13.93 -21.84
N ASP A 48 -7.12 14.17 -21.46
CA ASP A 48 -5.95 13.57 -22.07
C ASP A 48 -5.44 12.32 -21.34
N ILE A 49 -5.81 12.15 -20.06
CA ILE A 49 -5.35 11.03 -19.23
C ILE A 49 -6.53 10.17 -18.76
N ASP A 50 -7.44 10.72 -17.92
CA ASP A 50 -8.46 9.90 -17.25
C ASP A 50 -9.47 9.32 -18.25
N LEU A 51 -9.98 10.13 -19.16
CA LEU A 51 -11.00 9.68 -20.12
C LEU A 51 -10.48 8.60 -21.09
N PRO A 52 -9.28 8.69 -21.67
CA PRO A 52 -8.69 7.60 -22.45
C PRO A 52 -8.39 6.34 -21.60
N LEU A 53 -8.02 6.51 -20.33
CA LEU A 53 -7.72 5.41 -19.41
C LEU A 53 -8.93 4.52 -19.14
N VAL A 54 -10.15 5.07 -19.11
CA VAL A 54 -11.40 4.30 -18.94
C VAL A 54 -11.47 3.09 -19.88
N GLY A 55 -11.13 3.30 -21.17
CA GLY A 55 -11.13 2.22 -22.16
C GLY A 55 -10.12 1.13 -21.86
N VAL A 56 -8.94 1.51 -21.39
CA VAL A 56 -7.87 0.57 -21.00
C VAL A 56 -8.29 -0.24 -19.77
N LEU A 57 -8.79 0.43 -18.74
CA LEU A 57 -9.24 -0.22 -17.51
C LEU A 57 -10.41 -1.18 -17.77
N ALA A 58 -11.37 -0.79 -18.58
CA ALA A 58 -12.49 -1.66 -18.98
C ALA A 58 -12.02 -2.95 -19.67
N VAL A 59 -10.96 -2.88 -20.48
CA VAL A 59 -10.35 -4.09 -21.09
C VAL A 59 -9.64 -4.93 -20.03
N MET A 60 -8.88 -4.30 -19.12
CA MET A 60 -8.19 -5.01 -18.04
C MET A 60 -9.17 -5.74 -17.11
N GLU A 61 -10.25 -5.06 -16.70
CA GLU A 61 -11.32 -5.65 -15.90
C GLU A 61 -11.98 -6.84 -16.59
N ARG A 62 -12.29 -6.69 -17.88
CA ARG A 62 -12.88 -7.77 -18.69
C ARG A 62 -11.93 -8.95 -18.88
N VAL A 63 -10.63 -8.70 -19.05
CA VAL A 63 -9.64 -9.77 -19.21
C VAL A 63 -9.43 -10.52 -17.90
N GLY A 64 -9.34 -9.83 -16.78
CA GLY A 64 -9.13 -10.44 -15.46
C GLY A 64 -7.81 -11.22 -15.35
N ALA A 65 -7.68 -11.96 -14.24
CA ALA A 65 -6.50 -12.78 -13.94
C ALA A 65 -6.91 -14.20 -13.54
N ALA A 66 -6.30 -15.21 -14.14
CA ALA A 66 -6.59 -16.60 -13.80
C ALA A 66 -5.89 -16.99 -12.49
N ILE A 67 -6.53 -17.87 -11.71
CA ILE A 67 -6.05 -18.36 -10.43
C ILE A 67 -6.01 -19.89 -10.38
N ASP A 68 -4.98 -20.42 -9.75
CA ASP A 68 -4.84 -21.82 -9.40
C ASP A 68 -5.57 -22.09 -8.06
N VAL A 69 -6.79 -22.58 -8.17
CA VAL A 69 -7.67 -22.84 -7.02
C VAL A 69 -7.13 -23.96 -6.15
N GLU A 70 -6.61 -25.03 -6.75
CA GLU A 70 -6.09 -26.19 -5.98
C GLU A 70 -4.92 -25.77 -5.10
N ARG A 71 -4.03 -24.97 -5.64
CA ARG A 71 -2.90 -24.39 -4.91
C ARG A 71 -3.35 -23.42 -3.82
N LEU A 72 -4.34 -22.56 -4.07
CA LEU A 72 -4.92 -21.71 -3.04
C LEU A 72 -5.56 -22.50 -1.92
N GLU A 73 -6.28 -23.58 -2.22
CA GLU A 73 -6.85 -24.48 -1.20
C GLU A 73 -5.78 -25.20 -0.38
N ALA A 74 -4.68 -25.61 -1.01
CA ALA A 74 -3.54 -26.19 -0.28
C ALA A 74 -2.94 -25.18 0.70
N LEU A 75 -2.66 -23.94 0.24
CA LEU A 75 -2.22 -22.85 1.10
C LEU A 75 -3.24 -22.51 2.19
N GLY A 76 -4.52 -22.68 1.91
CA GLY A 76 -5.60 -22.50 2.89
C GLY A 76 -5.52 -23.47 4.06
N ARG A 77 -5.19 -24.73 3.79
CA ARG A 77 -4.95 -25.74 4.85
C ARG A 77 -3.72 -25.42 5.69
N GLU A 78 -2.63 -25.00 5.04
CA GLU A 78 -1.41 -24.57 5.75
C GLU A 78 -1.67 -23.35 6.63
N ALA A 79 -2.34 -22.32 6.08
CA ALA A 79 -2.71 -21.11 6.82
C ALA A 79 -3.61 -21.42 8.03
N GLN A 80 -4.57 -22.35 7.86
CA GLN A 80 -5.45 -22.75 8.96
C GLN A 80 -4.67 -23.46 10.07
N ALA A 81 -3.75 -24.36 9.73
CA ALA A 81 -2.90 -25.02 10.70
C ALA A 81 -2.03 -24.02 11.49
N GLU A 82 -1.47 -23.00 10.81
CA GLU A 82 -0.73 -21.92 11.48
C GLU A 82 -1.63 -21.09 12.41
N VAL A 83 -2.83 -20.71 11.94
CA VAL A 83 -3.81 -19.96 12.75
C VAL A 83 -4.22 -20.75 13.99
N ASP A 84 -4.47 -22.05 13.87
CA ASP A 84 -4.87 -22.93 14.98
C ASP A 84 -3.70 -23.07 15.97
N GLY A 85 -2.49 -23.31 15.49
CA GLY A 85 -1.28 -23.40 16.31
C GLY A 85 -0.97 -22.10 17.07
N LEU A 86 -1.07 -20.94 16.38
CA LEU A 86 -0.90 -19.63 17.01
C LEU A 86 -2.00 -19.35 18.03
N THR A 87 -3.24 -19.72 17.76
CA THR A 87 -4.37 -19.56 18.68
C THR A 87 -4.15 -20.33 19.97
N ALA A 88 -3.68 -21.58 19.88
CA ALA A 88 -3.38 -22.40 21.07
C ALA A 88 -2.27 -21.77 21.92
N GLN A 89 -1.17 -21.33 21.30
CA GLN A 89 -0.06 -20.66 22.01
C GLN A 89 -0.49 -19.33 22.65
N ILE A 90 -1.33 -18.55 21.97
CA ILE A 90 -1.86 -17.30 22.50
C ILE A 90 -2.72 -17.55 23.73
N TYR A 91 -3.61 -18.54 23.70
CA TYR A 91 -4.47 -18.87 24.85
C TYR A 91 -3.67 -19.42 26.02
N GLU A 92 -2.64 -20.21 25.75
CA GLU A 92 -1.72 -20.70 26.79
C GLU A 92 -1.03 -19.53 27.52
N LEU A 93 -0.50 -18.56 26.77
CA LEU A 93 0.17 -17.39 27.34
C LEU A 93 -0.79 -16.41 28.00
N ALA A 94 -2.02 -16.31 27.51
CA ALA A 94 -3.06 -15.45 28.07
C ALA A 94 -3.68 -16.06 29.36
N GLY A 95 -3.59 -17.37 29.56
CA GLY A 95 -4.21 -18.10 30.63
C GLY A 95 -5.70 -18.40 30.43
N GLU A 96 -6.34 -17.85 29.41
CA GLU A 96 -7.74 -18.05 29.07
C GLU A 96 -8.02 -17.86 27.57
N PRO A 97 -9.08 -18.49 27.03
CA PRO A 97 -9.54 -18.21 25.67
C PRO A 97 -10.28 -16.88 25.60
N PHE A 98 -10.06 -16.15 24.51
CA PHE A 98 -10.74 -14.88 24.22
C PHE A 98 -10.91 -14.67 22.72
N ASN A 99 -11.72 -13.69 22.30
CA ASN A 99 -11.87 -13.37 20.89
C ASN A 99 -10.67 -12.56 20.37
N LEU A 100 -9.77 -13.21 19.63
CA LEU A 100 -8.56 -12.62 19.03
C LEU A 100 -8.85 -11.47 18.04
N SER A 101 -10.06 -11.47 17.46
CA SER A 101 -10.51 -10.38 16.57
C SER A 101 -11.12 -9.19 17.33
N SER A 102 -11.25 -9.27 18.67
CA SER A 102 -11.80 -8.19 19.49
C SER A 102 -10.67 -7.32 20.07
N PRO A 103 -10.48 -6.07 19.59
CA PRO A 103 -9.48 -5.17 20.17
C PRO A 103 -9.68 -4.92 21.67
N LYS A 104 -10.94 -4.94 22.13
CA LYS A 104 -11.28 -4.72 23.55
C LYS A 104 -10.82 -5.89 24.42
N GLN A 105 -11.09 -7.14 24.01
CA GLN A 105 -10.67 -8.31 24.76
C GLN A 105 -9.15 -8.46 24.73
N LEU A 106 -8.52 -8.21 23.60
CA LEU A 106 -7.06 -8.22 23.51
C LEU A 106 -6.43 -7.13 24.41
N ALA A 107 -7.00 -5.92 24.47
CA ALA A 107 -6.53 -4.88 25.37
C ALA A 107 -6.64 -5.30 26.83
N HIS A 108 -7.75 -5.96 27.22
CA HIS A 108 -7.92 -6.51 28.56
C HIS A 108 -6.80 -7.53 28.89
N ILE A 109 -6.56 -8.49 28.01
CA ILE A 109 -5.47 -9.48 28.21
C ILE A 109 -4.11 -8.81 28.36
N LEU A 110 -3.77 -7.89 27.42
CA LEU A 110 -2.43 -7.28 27.42
C LEU A 110 -2.20 -6.37 28.65
N PHE A 111 -3.18 -5.53 29.03
CA PHE A 111 -2.95 -4.44 29.96
C PHE A 111 -3.53 -4.69 31.36
N GLU A 112 -4.48 -5.60 31.51
CA GLU A 112 -5.11 -5.90 32.80
C GLU A 112 -4.73 -7.29 33.32
N VAL A 113 -4.63 -8.32 32.45
CA VAL A 113 -4.25 -9.69 32.88
C VAL A 113 -2.73 -9.84 32.92
N LEU A 114 -2.04 -9.44 31.83
CA LEU A 114 -0.57 -9.53 31.73
C LEU A 114 0.16 -8.29 32.26
N GLU A 115 -0.57 -7.27 32.66
CA GLU A 115 -0.06 -6.01 33.24
C GLU A 115 1.05 -5.35 32.39
N LEU A 116 1.01 -5.52 31.06
CA LEU A 116 2.01 -4.90 30.18
C LEU A 116 1.86 -3.38 30.17
N PRO A 117 2.96 -2.62 30.03
CA PRO A 117 2.89 -1.16 30.07
C PRO A 117 2.10 -0.64 28.87
N PRO A 118 1.10 0.25 29.07
CA PRO A 118 0.34 0.80 27.97
C PRO A 118 1.16 1.82 27.17
N VAL A 119 1.33 1.58 25.88
CA VAL A 119 2.11 2.44 24.98
C VAL A 119 1.29 3.62 24.47
N LYS A 120 0.01 3.36 24.11
CA LYS A 120 -0.85 4.37 23.47
C LYS A 120 -2.30 4.19 23.90
N LYS A 121 -2.95 5.32 24.18
CA LYS A 121 -4.39 5.38 24.49
C LYS A 121 -5.13 6.16 23.40
N ASN A 122 -6.28 5.69 22.99
CA ASN A 122 -7.20 6.36 22.08
C ASN A 122 -8.57 6.59 22.77
N GLN A 123 -9.52 7.21 22.07
CA GLN A 123 -10.86 7.47 22.61
C GLN A 123 -11.64 6.22 23.04
N ARG A 124 -11.28 5.03 22.54
CA ARG A 124 -11.94 3.75 22.82
C ARG A 124 -11.20 2.89 23.86
N GLY A 125 -10.10 3.39 24.43
CA GLY A 125 -9.25 2.69 25.40
C GLY A 125 -7.80 2.53 24.93
N TYR A 126 -7.12 1.51 25.42
CA TYR A 126 -5.75 1.21 25.01
C TYR A 126 -5.69 0.67 23.58
N SER A 127 -4.76 1.20 22.80
CA SER A 127 -4.54 0.73 21.42
C SER A 127 -3.87 -0.64 21.42
N THR A 128 -4.31 -1.48 20.48
CA THR A 128 -3.68 -2.76 20.15
C THR A 128 -3.29 -2.80 18.67
N ASP A 129 -2.92 -1.64 18.10
CA ASP A 129 -2.45 -1.56 16.73
C ASP A 129 -1.08 -2.25 16.55
N ALA A 130 -0.69 -2.47 15.29
CA ALA A 130 0.54 -3.19 14.99
C ALA A 130 1.78 -2.53 15.61
N LYS A 131 1.82 -1.19 15.68
CA LYS A 131 2.95 -0.45 16.26
C LYS A 131 3.07 -0.72 17.75
N VAL A 132 1.95 -0.65 18.48
CA VAL A 132 1.89 -0.97 19.92
C VAL A 132 2.32 -2.41 20.17
N LEU A 133 1.80 -3.36 19.39
CA LEU A 133 2.17 -4.77 19.54
C LEU A 133 3.66 -5.02 19.23
N THR A 134 4.22 -4.36 18.23
CA THR A 134 5.65 -4.45 17.93
C THR A 134 6.52 -3.93 19.07
N GLU A 135 6.15 -2.81 19.70
CA GLU A 135 6.86 -2.30 20.88
C GLU A 135 6.77 -3.26 22.08
N LEU A 136 5.60 -3.85 22.31
CA LEU A 136 5.37 -4.82 23.39
C LEU A 136 6.03 -6.18 23.12
N SER A 137 6.31 -6.55 21.89
CA SER A 137 7.01 -7.80 21.54
C SER A 137 8.43 -7.88 22.11
N ALA A 138 9.04 -6.73 22.43
CA ALA A 138 10.33 -6.70 23.12
C ALA A 138 10.25 -7.09 24.61
N ILE A 139 9.04 -7.07 25.19
CA ILE A 139 8.79 -7.30 26.62
C ILE A 139 8.13 -8.65 26.86
N HIS A 140 7.24 -9.08 25.98
CA HIS A 140 6.46 -10.31 26.15
C HIS A 140 6.24 -11.01 24.80
N PRO A 141 6.22 -12.35 24.71
CA PRO A 141 6.05 -13.06 23.44
C PRO A 141 4.65 -13.00 22.84
N LEU A 142 3.59 -12.79 23.65
CA LEU A 142 2.21 -12.80 23.18
C LEU A 142 1.91 -11.75 22.10
N PRO A 143 2.39 -10.49 22.15
CA PRO A 143 2.17 -9.51 21.09
C PRO A 143 2.71 -9.95 19.72
N ASP A 144 3.87 -10.61 19.65
CA ASP A 144 4.41 -11.15 18.40
C ASP A 144 3.50 -12.24 17.81
N LEU A 145 3.04 -13.17 18.65
CA LEU A 145 2.08 -14.20 18.23
C LEU A 145 0.77 -13.60 17.70
N ILE A 146 0.28 -12.52 18.33
CA ILE A 146 -0.90 -11.78 17.84
C ILE A 146 -0.64 -11.13 16.47
N LEU A 147 0.53 -10.54 16.24
CA LEU A 147 0.90 -9.97 14.94
C LEU A 147 0.89 -11.05 13.86
N ARG A 148 1.52 -12.18 14.10
CA ARG A 148 1.54 -13.34 13.20
C ARG A 148 0.13 -13.90 12.96
N TYR A 149 -0.66 -14.08 14.00
CA TYR A 149 -2.06 -14.51 13.88
C TYR A 149 -2.87 -13.56 12.98
N ARG A 150 -2.73 -12.25 13.19
CA ARG A 150 -3.43 -11.24 12.37
C ARG A 150 -2.99 -11.29 10.91
N GLU A 151 -1.70 -11.49 10.64
CA GLU A 151 -1.17 -11.63 9.29
C GLU A 151 -1.80 -12.83 8.59
N PHE A 152 -1.68 -14.03 9.15
CA PHE A 152 -2.23 -15.26 8.57
C PHE A 152 -3.75 -15.19 8.41
N SER A 153 -4.48 -14.73 9.43
CA SER A 153 -5.94 -14.60 9.38
C SER A 153 -6.37 -13.62 8.31
N LYS A 154 -5.70 -12.47 8.19
CA LYS A 154 -6.00 -11.47 7.16
C LYS A 154 -5.77 -12.03 5.76
N ILE A 155 -4.62 -12.64 5.53
CA ILE A 155 -4.26 -13.24 4.25
C ILE A 155 -5.26 -14.33 3.86
N LYS A 156 -5.56 -15.23 4.79
CA LYS A 156 -6.52 -16.31 4.57
C LYS A 156 -7.89 -15.76 4.18
N ASN A 157 -8.44 -14.87 4.98
CA ASN A 157 -9.79 -14.32 4.74
C ASN A 157 -9.87 -13.46 3.48
N THR A 158 -8.84 -12.63 3.22
CA THR A 158 -8.89 -11.64 2.13
C THR A 158 -8.57 -12.24 0.76
N TYR A 159 -7.70 -13.25 0.71
CA TYR A 159 -7.24 -13.83 -0.55
C TYR A 159 -7.57 -15.31 -0.71
N ILE A 160 -7.18 -16.15 0.24
CA ILE A 160 -7.26 -17.59 0.05
C ILE A 160 -8.72 -18.06 -0.01
N ASP A 161 -9.55 -17.61 0.92
CA ASP A 161 -10.95 -18.00 0.99
C ASP A 161 -11.84 -17.17 0.04
N ALA A 162 -11.43 -15.94 -0.27
CA ALA A 162 -12.23 -15.02 -1.08
C ALA A 162 -12.05 -15.21 -2.59
N LEU A 163 -10.80 -15.33 -3.07
CA LEU A 163 -10.50 -15.41 -4.50
C LEU A 163 -11.22 -16.57 -5.23
N PRO A 164 -11.26 -17.81 -4.68
CA PRO A 164 -12.00 -18.89 -5.34
C PRO A 164 -13.50 -18.61 -5.49
N ARG A 165 -14.10 -17.89 -4.54
CA ARG A 165 -15.52 -17.51 -4.57
C ARG A 165 -15.81 -16.39 -5.58
N MET A 166 -14.82 -15.55 -5.87
CA MET A 166 -14.91 -14.46 -6.85
C MET A 166 -14.53 -14.90 -8.26
N ARG A 167 -14.12 -16.15 -8.44
CA ARG A 167 -13.75 -16.69 -9.74
C ARG A 167 -15.00 -16.81 -10.62
N ALA A 168 -14.97 -16.16 -11.78
CA ALA A 168 -16.03 -16.21 -12.77
C ALA A 168 -16.03 -17.54 -13.57
N ALA A 169 -17.04 -17.73 -14.41
CA ALA A 169 -17.20 -18.94 -15.22
C ALA A 169 -16.07 -19.15 -16.25
N ASP A 170 -15.36 -18.06 -16.62
CA ASP A 170 -14.20 -18.11 -17.51
C ASP A 170 -12.89 -18.54 -16.81
N GLY A 171 -12.96 -18.81 -15.50
CA GLY A 171 -11.81 -19.24 -14.70
C GLY A 171 -10.96 -18.13 -14.13
N ARG A 172 -11.37 -16.89 -14.24
CA ARG A 172 -10.63 -15.69 -13.85
C ARG A 172 -11.32 -14.92 -12.73
N VAL A 173 -10.55 -14.10 -12.05
CA VAL A 173 -11.05 -13.06 -11.15
C VAL A 173 -10.98 -11.71 -11.87
N HIS A 174 -12.03 -10.90 -11.72
CA HIS A 174 -12.19 -9.62 -12.38
C HIS A 174 -12.27 -8.54 -11.30
N THR A 175 -11.19 -7.82 -11.09
CA THR A 175 -11.16 -6.66 -10.19
C THR A 175 -11.84 -5.47 -10.84
N GLN A 176 -12.27 -4.51 -10.04
CA GLN A 176 -12.70 -3.20 -10.48
C GLN A 176 -11.59 -2.19 -10.19
N PHE A 177 -11.24 -1.36 -11.17
CA PHE A 177 -10.29 -0.27 -11.00
C PHE A 177 -11.03 1.05 -10.75
N ASN A 178 -10.62 1.78 -9.71
CA ASN A 178 -11.23 3.04 -9.33
C ASN A 178 -10.23 4.18 -9.51
N GLU A 179 -10.59 5.18 -10.31
CA GLU A 179 -9.75 6.34 -10.63
C GLU A 179 -9.87 7.46 -9.59
N THR A 180 -11.00 7.54 -8.86
CA THR A 180 -11.37 8.70 -8.03
C THR A 180 -11.35 8.43 -6.52
N VAL A 181 -10.87 7.27 -6.07
CA VAL A 181 -10.92 6.88 -4.65
C VAL A 181 -9.73 7.39 -3.86
N THR A 182 -8.54 7.45 -4.48
CA THR A 182 -7.34 7.91 -3.77
C THR A 182 -7.14 9.41 -3.91
N THR A 183 -6.65 10.05 -2.85
CA THR A 183 -6.30 11.48 -2.88
C THR A 183 -5.00 11.78 -3.64
N THR A 184 -4.24 10.74 -3.98
CA THR A 184 -2.91 10.86 -4.62
C THR A 184 -2.96 10.72 -6.14
N GLY A 185 -4.14 10.54 -6.76
CA GLY A 185 -4.28 10.25 -8.18
C GLY A 185 -3.87 8.83 -8.59
N ARG A 186 -3.54 7.95 -7.62
CA ARG A 186 -3.28 6.53 -7.93
C ARG A 186 -4.58 5.78 -8.14
N LEU A 187 -4.58 4.79 -9.03
CA LEU A 187 -5.67 3.83 -9.12
C LEU A 187 -5.78 3.01 -7.83
N SER A 188 -6.99 2.67 -7.45
CA SER A 188 -7.24 1.60 -6.48
C SER A 188 -7.97 0.44 -7.13
N SER A 189 -7.92 -0.75 -6.53
CA SER A 189 -8.68 -1.90 -7.00
C SER A 189 -9.57 -2.45 -5.89
N SER A 190 -10.73 -2.96 -6.28
CA SER A 190 -11.72 -3.56 -5.38
C SER A 190 -12.37 -4.78 -6.03
N ASP A 191 -12.93 -5.64 -5.20
CA ASP A 191 -13.76 -6.78 -5.57
C ASP A 191 -13.15 -7.76 -6.61
N PRO A 192 -11.94 -8.32 -6.37
CA PRO A 192 -11.07 -8.23 -5.20
C PRO A 192 -10.02 -7.12 -5.29
N ASN A 193 -9.49 -6.64 -4.14
CA ASN A 193 -8.34 -5.76 -4.13
C ASN A 193 -7.05 -6.55 -4.44
N LEU A 194 -6.55 -6.45 -5.67
CA LEU A 194 -5.35 -7.15 -6.13
C LEU A 194 -4.05 -6.37 -5.85
N GLN A 195 -4.13 -5.08 -5.51
CA GLN A 195 -2.95 -4.25 -5.26
C GLN A 195 -2.33 -4.49 -3.87
N ASN A 196 -3.10 -5.06 -2.94
CA ASN A 196 -2.65 -5.31 -1.57
C ASN A 196 -2.20 -6.77 -1.32
N ILE A 197 -1.97 -7.56 -2.37
CA ILE A 197 -1.42 -8.91 -2.23
C ILE A 197 -0.01 -8.80 -1.63
N PRO A 198 0.28 -9.45 -0.49
CA PRO A 198 1.57 -9.34 0.17
C PRO A 198 2.72 -9.78 -0.75
N VAL A 199 3.84 -9.04 -0.69
CA VAL A 199 5.04 -9.34 -1.51
C VAL A 199 6.28 -9.60 -0.66
N ARG A 200 6.26 -9.17 0.60
CA ARG A 200 7.45 -9.21 1.47
C ARG A 200 7.62 -10.54 2.17
N THR A 201 6.52 -11.17 2.58
CA THR A 201 6.54 -12.45 3.28
C THR A 201 6.59 -13.62 2.31
N GLU A 202 7.16 -14.75 2.75
CA GLU A 202 7.22 -15.98 1.95
C GLU A 202 5.81 -16.45 1.57
N PHE A 203 4.90 -16.45 2.55
CA PHE A 203 3.53 -16.87 2.36
C PHE A 203 2.78 -15.95 1.37
N GLY A 204 3.02 -14.64 1.42
CA GLY A 204 2.48 -13.68 0.44
C GLY A 204 2.99 -13.95 -0.97
N ARG A 205 4.27 -14.31 -1.13
CA ARG A 205 4.83 -14.72 -2.44
C ARG A 205 4.18 -15.99 -2.98
N GLN A 206 3.88 -16.95 -2.12
CA GLN A 206 3.16 -18.17 -2.51
C GLN A 206 1.75 -17.86 -3.03
N ILE A 207 1.02 -16.94 -2.40
CA ILE A 207 -0.30 -16.49 -2.88
C ILE A 207 -0.18 -15.81 -4.25
N ARG A 208 0.80 -14.93 -4.42
CA ARG A 208 1.05 -14.32 -5.74
C ARG A 208 1.33 -15.35 -6.83
N SER A 209 1.99 -16.45 -6.50
CA SER A 209 2.28 -17.53 -7.45
C SER A 209 1.06 -18.39 -7.80
N CYS A 210 -0.09 -18.19 -7.11
CA CYS A 210 -1.36 -18.77 -7.50
C CYS A 210 -2.05 -18.02 -8.65
N PHE A 211 -1.60 -16.82 -8.99
CA PHE A 211 -1.99 -16.16 -10.23
C PHE A 211 -1.20 -16.78 -11.37
N VAL A 212 -1.88 -17.40 -12.29
CA VAL A 212 -1.27 -18.20 -13.36
C VAL A 212 -1.80 -17.77 -14.73
N PRO A 213 -1.02 -17.95 -15.81
CA PRO A 213 -1.55 -17.84 -17.16
C PRO A 213 -2.66 -18.88 -17.38
N LEU A 214 -3.72 -18.52 -18.11
CA LEU A 214 -4.86 -19.41 -18.31
C LEU A 214 -4.55 -20.57 -19.27
N ARG A 215 -3.67 -20.32 -20.24
CA ARG A 215 -3.34 -21.29 -21.29
C ARG A 215 -1.90 -21.77 -21.16
N ALA A 216 -1.66 -23.02 -21.52
CA ALA A 216 -0.33 -23.57 -21.59
C ALA A 216 0.54 -22.78 -22.60
N GLY A 217 1.75 -22.42 -22.18
CA GLY A 217 2.69 -21.64 -22.98
C GLY A 217 2.55 -20.11 -22.87
N GLU A 218 1.52 -19.61 -22.22
CA GLU A 218 1.44 -18.19 -21.85
C GLU A 218 2.36 -17.87 -20.67
N LEU A 219 2.84 -16.65 -20.60
CA LEU A 219 3.70 -16.14 -19.52
C LEU A 219 3.16 -14.81 -19.01
N PHE A 220 3.39 -14.53 -17.72
CA PHE A 220 3.24 -13.18 -17.21
C PHE A 220 4.46 -12.33 -17.61
N LEU A 221 4.19 -11.18 -18.20
CA LEU A 221 5.16 -10.11 -18.35
C LEU A 221 4.94 -9.09 -17.23
N SER A 222 5.96 -8.88 -16.41
CA SER A 222 5.98 -7.80 -15.42
C SER A 222 6.96 -6.73 -15.86
N ALA A 223 6.47 -5.52 -16.06
CA ALA A 223 7.28 -4.36 -16.39
C ALA A 223 6.91 -3.21 -15.42
N ASP A 224 7.92 -2.56 -14.88
CA ASP A 224 7.76 -1.44 -13.95
C ASP A 224 8.78 -0.35 -14.25
N TYR A 225 8.41 0.90 -13.99
CA TYR A 225 9.32 2.03 -14.14
C TYR A 225 10.39 2.01 -13.05
N SER A 226 11.66 2.10 -13.45
CA SER A 226 12.76 2.18 -12.49
C SER A 226 12.75 3.55 -11.80
N GLN A 227 12.38 3.58 -10.52
CA GLN A 227 12.50 4.73 -9.61
C GLN A 227 11.82 5.99 -10.15
N ILE A 228 10.62 5.85 -10.74
CA ILE A 228 9.94 6.94 -11.46
C ILE A 228 9.70 8.17 -10.57
N GLU A 229 9.32 7.99 -9.30
CA GLU A 229 9.09 9.10 -8.38
C GLU A 229 10.36 9.93 -8.14
N LEU A 230 11.51 9.28 -7.99
CA LEU A 230 12.80 9.98 -7.82
C LEU A 230 13.22 10.69 -9.10
N ARG A 231 12.96 10.11 -10.28
CA ARG A 231 13.23 10.75 -11.57
C ARG A 231 12.36 11.97 -11.78
N LEU A 232 11.07 11.87 -11.44
CA LEU A 232 10.16 13.02 -11.49
C LEU A 232 10.59 14.09 -10.50
N LEU A 233 10.92 13.72 -9.26
CA LEU A 233 11.40 14.66 -8.26
C LEU A 233 12.66 15.38 -8.73
N SER A 234 13.64 14.67 -9.32
CA SER A 234 14.86 15.28 -9.83
C SER A 234 14.60 16.34 -10.90
N CYS A 235 13.66 16.07 -11.81
CA CYS A 235 13.26 17.01 -12.86
C CYS A 235 12.49 18.21 -12.30
N MET A 236 11.51 17.95 -11.43
CA MET A 236 10.66 19.02 -10.85
C MET A 236 11.45 19.94 -9.93
N ALA A 237 12.41 19.38 -9.17
CA ALA A 237 13.32 20.14 -8.32
C ALA A 237 14.47 20.83 -9.10
N GLY A 238 14.72 20.44 -10.34
CA GLY A 238 15.88 20.90 -11.09
C GLY A 238 17.20 20.53 -10.42
N ASP A 239 17.24 19.43 -9.65
CA ASP A 239 18.41 19.00 -8.90
C ASP A 239 19.43 18.34 -9.82
N GLN A 240 20.47 19.11 -10.21
CA GLN A 240 21.44 18.65 -11.20
C GLN A 240 22.22 17.43 -10.73
N ALA A 241 22.57 17.33 -9.44
CA ALA A 241 23.31 16.19 -8.90
C ALA A 241 22.49 14.89 -9.03
N MET A 242 21.18 14.96 -8.76
CA MET A 242 20.29 13.80 -8.90
C MET A 242 20.05 13.46 -10.38
N ILE A 243 19.87 14.47 -11.25
CA ILE A 243 19.74 14.30 -12.71
C ILE A 243 20.97 13.61 -13.29
N ASP A 244 22.17 14.08 -12.93
CA ASP A 244 23.44 13.50 -13.40
C ASP A 244 23.61 12.06 -12.90
N GLY A 245 23.24 11.79 -11.65
CA GLY A 245 23.21 10.43 -11.10
C GLY A 245 22.31 9.48 -11.90
N PHE A 246 21.15 9.92 -12.33
CA PHE A 246 20.30 9.10 -13.20
C PHE A 246 20.83 8.94 -14.62
N ASN A 247 21.48 9.96 -15.16
CA ASN A 247 22.03 9.95 -16.51
C ASN A 247 23.33 9.14 -16.61
N SER A 248 24.08 9.00 -15.52
CA SER A 248 25.27 8.14 -15.48
C SER A 248 24.97 6.65 -15.61
N GLY A 249 23.68 6.25 -15.40
CA GLY A 249 23.28 4.86 -15.39
C GLY A 249 23.65 4.10 -14.10
N GLU A 250 24.23 4.80 -13.12
CA GLU A 250 24.55 4.24 -11.81
C GLU A 250 23.29 4.06 -10.95
N ASP A 251 23.38 3.19 -9.95
CA ASP A 251 22.28 2.99 -9.01
C ASP A 251 22.17 4.17 -8.04
N ILE A 252 21.12 4.96 -8.15
CA ILE A 252 20.85 6.13 -7.33
C ILE A 252 20.89 5.83 -5.83
N HIS A 253 20.50 4.63 -5.41
CA HIS A 253 20.57 4.24 -3.99
C HIS A 253 22.01 4.00 -3.54
N THR A 254 22.88 3.55 -4.42
CA THR A 254 24.31 3.43 -4.16
C THR A 254 24.97 4.80 -4.09
N ILE A 255 24.62 5.70 -5.00
CA ILE A 255 25.10 7.10 -4.97
C ILE A 255 24.68 7.75 -3.65
N THR A 256 23.40 7.69 -3.31
CA THR A 256 22.90 8.24 -2.04
C THR A 256 23.58 7.62 -0.83
N ALA A 257 23.80 6.30 -0.82
CA ALA A 257 24.51 5.63 0.27
C ALA A 257 25.94 6.14 0.42
N SER A 258 26.66 6.28 -0.69
CA SER A 258 28.02 6.84 -0.72
C SER A 258 28.06 8.22 -0.04
N GLN A 259 27.11 9.10 -0.37
CA GLN A 259 27.05 10.45 0.20
C GLN A 259 26.63 10.47 1.66
N VAL A 260 25.59 9.72 2.02
CA VAL A 260 25.05 9.70 3.38
C VAL A 260 26.02 9.07 4.38
N PHE A 261 26.69 7.98 3.98
CA PHE A 261 27.65 7.27 4.86
C PHE A 261 29.09 7.77 4.71
N GLY A 262 29.39 8.59 3.70
CA GLY A 262 30.73 9.14 3.48
C GLY A 262 31.76 8.08 3.05
N VAL A 263 31.32 7.13 2.21
CA VAL A 263 32.15 6.06 1.66
C VAL A 263 32.17 6.11 0.13
N THR A 264 33.12 5.45 -0.51
CA THR A 264 33.14 5.34 -1.97
C THR A 264 32.07 4.34 -2.45
N PRO A 265 31.55 4.43 -3.69
CA PRO A 265 30.49 3.55 -4.18
C PRO A 265 30.82 2.05 -4.08
N ASP A 266 32.07 1.67 -4.27
CA ASP A 266 32.57 0.30 -4.12
C ASP A 266 32.59 -0.22 -2.69
N GLN A 267 32.56 0.66 -1.70
CA GLN A 267 32.48 0.35 -0.27
C GLN A 267 31.05 0.30 0.25
N VAL A 268 30.07 0.62 -0.56
CA VAL A 268 28.65 0.60 -0.16
C VAL A 268 28.19 -0.84 0.08
N THR A 269 27.89 -1.16 1.32
CA THR A 269 27.36 -2.47 1.68
C THR A 269 25.89 -2.61 1.30
N PRO A 270 25.35 -3.85 1.16
CA PRO A 270 23.93 -4.08 0.93
C PRO A 270 23.02 -3.44 2.01
N GLN A 271 23.52 -3.35 3.25
CA GLN A 271 22.78 -2.69 4.34
C GLN A 271 22.72 -1.16 4.13
N MET A 272 23.85 -0.52 3.82
CA MET A 272 23.91 0.92 3.53
C MET A 272 22.99 1.27 2.35
N ARG A 273 23.01 0.46 1.28
CA ARG A 273 22.13 0.64 0.14
C ARG A 273 20.64 0.52 0.52
N ARG A 274 20.28 -0.44 1.39
CA ARG A 274 18.89 -0.56 1.90
C ARG A 274 18.49 0.67 2.71
N SER A 275 19.36 1.16 3.58
CA SER A 275 19.11 2.37 4.37
C SER A 275 18.96 3.60 3.47
N ALA A 276 19.83 3.76 2.47
CA ALA A 276 19.73 4.85 1.50
C ALA A 276 18.45 4.77 0.66
N LYS A 277 18.00 3.56 0.31
CA LYS A 277 16.71 3.36 -0.34
C LYS A 277 15.57 3.85 0.55
N ALA A 278 15.58 3.56 1.85
CA ALA A 278 14.58 4.06 2.79
C ALA A 278 14.65 5.59 2.93
N VAL A 279 15.84 6.19 2.93
CA VAL A 279 16.02 7.65 2.93
C VAL A 279 15.43 8.27 1.66
N ASN A 280 15.81 7.76 0.48
CA ASN A 280 15.33 8.26 -0.81
C ASN A 280 13.79 8.28 -0.90
N PHE A 281 13.15 7.15 -0.62
CA PHE A 281 11.68 7.06 -0.67
C PHE A 281 11.03 7.79 0.50
N GLY A 282 11.59 7.70 1.69
CA GLY A 282 11.08 8.39 2.86
C GLY A 282 10.99 9.91 2.65
N ILE A 283 12.02 10.51 2.06
CA ILE A 283 12.04 11.94 1.78
C ILE A 283 10.95 12.33 0.78
N VAL A 284 10.77 11.59 -0.32
CA VAL A 284 9.69 11.84 -1.29
C VAL A 284 8.32 11.87 -0.61
N TYR A 285 8.11 11.03 0.40
CA TYR A 285 6.85 10.94 1.13
C TYR A 285 6.80 11.76 2.43
N GLY A 286 7.77 12.65 2.66
CA GLY A 286 7.80 13.54 3.81
C GLY A 286 8.04 12.85 5.16
N ILE A 287 8.86 11.80 5.18
CA ILE A 287 9.17 11.04 6.41
C ILE A 287 9.82 11.93 7.47
N SER A 288 9.43 11.74 8.73
CA SER A 288 10.12 12.37 9.85
C SER A 288 11.40 11.62 10.24
N PRO A 289 12.40 12.31 10.88
CA PRO A 289 13.58 11.64 11.41
C PRO A 289 13.27 10.50 12.37
N PHE A 290 12.18 10.63 13.16
CA PHE A 290 11.71 9.58 14.04
C PHE A 290 11.24 8.34 13.27
N SER A 291 10.39 8.53 12.25
CA SER A 291 9.90 7.40 11.45
C SER A 291 11.03 6.73 10.67
N LEU A 292 11.95 7.52 10.10
CA LEU A 292 13.12 6.99 9.41
C LEU A 292 14.00 6.16 10.35
N SER A 293 14.21 6.62 11.59
CA SER A 293 15.02 5.89 12.58
C SER A 293 14.48 4.49 12.87
N GLN A 294 13.14 4.36 12.92
CA GLN A 294 12.48 3.08 13.10
C GLN A 294 12.65 2.16 11.87
N ASP A 295 12.52 2.74 10.66
CA ASP A 295 12.60 1.97 9.41
C ASP A 295 13.97 1.38 9.15
N ILE A 296 15.04 2.09 9.54
CA ILE A 296 16.43 1.65 9.28
C ILE A 296 17.18 1.18 10.52
N GLY A 297 16.54 1.18 11.71
CA GLY A 297 17.10 0.64 12.94
C GLY A 297 18.28 1.46 13.50
N VAL A 298 18.19 2.79 13.45
CA VAL A 298 19.21 3.72 13.98
C VAL A 298 18.60 4.67 15.00
N SER A 299 19.45 5.46 15.70
CA SER A 299 18.93 6.53 16.57
C SER A 299 18.26 7.65 15.75
N VAL A 300 17.33 8.39 16.37
CA VAL A 300 16.67 9.55 15.76
C VAL A 300 17.69 10.61 15.33
N GLN A 301 18.76 10.79 16.11
CA GLN A 301 19.83 11.71 15.77
C GLN A 301 20.58 11.28 14.51
N GLN A 302 20.94 10.00 14.39
CA GLN A 302 21.58 9.46 13.19
C GLN A 302 20.67 9.56 11.96
N ALA A 303 19.36 9.26 12.11
CA ALA A 303 18.41 9.42 11.02
C ALA A 303 18.32 10.88 10.55
N LYS A 304 18.32 11.84 11.48
CA LYS A 304 18.39 13.26 11.16
C LYS A 304 19.67 13.63 10.41
N GLU A 305 20.82 13.16 10.87
CA GLU A 305 22.12 13.40 10.21
C GLU A 305 22.13 12.84 8.77
N TYR A 306 21.50 11.69 8.53
CA TYR A 306 21.37 11.12 7.19
C TYR A 306 20.49 12.00 6.30
N MET A 307 19.38 12.51 6.81
CA MET A 307 18.52 13.44 6.07
C MET A 307 19.23 14.76 5.78
N ASP A 308 19.96 15.31 6.75
CA ASP A 308 20.72 16.55 6.56
C ASP A 308 21.80 16.39 5.48
N LYS A 309 22.56 15.29 5.47
CA LYS A 309 23.53 14.96 4.43
C LYS A 309 22.89 14.76 3.05
N TYR A 310 21.72 14.09 3.02
CA TYR A 310 20.95 13.93 1.79
C TYR A 310 20.59 15.29 1.18
N PHE A 311 20.02 16.18 1.97
CA PHE A 311 19.63 17.51 1.52
C PHE A 311 20.81 18.43 1.25
N ALA A 312 21.95 18.23 1.89
CA ALA A 312 23.18 18.94 1.55
C ALA A 312 23.70 18.53 0.17
N HIS A 313 23.55 17.27 -0.22
CA HIS A 313 23.93 16.76 -1.53
C HIS A 313 22.90 17.10 -2.60
N TYR A 314 21.60 16.92 -2.31
CA TYR A 314 20.47 17.21 -3.20
C TYR A 314 19.76 18.50 -2.76
N SER A 315 20.46 19.62 -2.86
CA SER A 315 19.96 20.92 -2.39
C SER A 315 18.76 21.45 -3.18
N GLY A 316 18.66 21.10 -4.46
CA GLY A 316 17.50 21.41 -5.30
C GLY A 316 16.23 20.72 -4.81
N VAL A 317 16.35 19.46 -4.37
CA VAL A 317 15.22 18.73 -3.77
C VAL A 317 14.73 19.43 -2.50
N ARG A 318 15.66 19.89 -1.64
CA ARG A 318 15.30 20.62 -0.43
C ARG A 318 14.53 21.90 -0.74
N ALA A 319 15.08 22.73 -1.62
CA ALA A 319 14.45 24.00 -2.01
C ALA A 319 13.05 23.78 -2.63
N TYR A 320 12.91 22.75 -3.47
CA TYR A 320 11.62 22.40 -4.08
C TYR A 320 10.59 22.00 -3.01
N MET A 321 10.97 21.10 -2.09
CA MET A 321 10.04 20.63 -1.06
C MET A 321 9.62 21.74 -0.10
N ASP A 322 10.55 22.59 0.33
CA ASP A 322 10.24 23.75 1.17
C ASP A 322 9.29 24.72 0.43
N GLY A 323 9.53 24.99 -0.86
CA GLY A 323 8.68 25.84 -1.68
C GLY A 323 7.25 25.28 -1.90
N VAL A 324 7.11 23.97 -2.06
CA VAL A 324 5.78 23.33 -2.17
C VAL A 324 4.98 23.47 -0.86
N VAL A 325 5.65 23.33 0.29
CA VAL A 325 5.01 23.51 1.61
C VAL A 325 4.57 24.95 1.83
N GLU A 326 5.32 25.94 1.32
CA GLU A 326 4.95 27.36 1.41
C GLU A 326 3.76 27.74 0.50
N GLN A 327 3.52 26.98 -0.59
CA GLN A 327 2.45 27.24 -1.55
C GLN A 327 1.12 26.58 -1.16
N GLY A 328 1.12 25.55 -0.32
CA GLY A 328 -0.05 24.79 0.14
C GLY A 328 -0.54 25.23 1.49
#